data_f38460721ffba8c5ebb664959c9d60b9
#
_entry.id   f38460721ffba8c5ebb664959c9d60b9
#
_cell.length_a   1.000
_cell.length_b   1.000
_cell.length_c   1.000
_cell.angle_alpha   90.00
_cell.angle_beta   90.00
_cell.angle_gamma   90.00
#
_symmetry.space_group_name_H-M   'P 1'
#
loop_
_entity.id
_entity.type
_entity.pdbx_description
1 polymer ?
#
loop_
_entity_poly.entity_id
_entity_poly.type
_entity_poly.pdbx_seq_one_letter_code
_entity_poly.pdbx_strand_id
1 'polypeptide(L)'
;MLPAPDHPIAGLPTRRSGAPILCYVADRKTLTTREDETDWRLVGKIRGTIGAGVDWVQVREKDLPPQKILALVREIVRATDTAKLIVNDRLDVAVAAGAAGVHLGRESAPIREVVRWCRGGNAPKEFLIGASCHTLSEAREVEIAGASYLIFGPIFDTPSKRAFGEPVGIAELAQVCATVKIPVLAIGGIGLRNARECFQAGAAGIAAIRLFQDAENLNELKSIVASLRDDGWSGFRR
;
A
#
# COMPACT_ATOMS: atom_id res chain seq x y z
N MET A 1 -21.19 -1.93 -21.56
CA MET A 1 -19.77 -2.31 -21.55
C MET A 1 -18.99 -1.00 -21.46
N LEU A 2 -18.43 -0.65 -20.29
CA LEU A 2 -17.59 0.54 -20.17
C LEU A 2 -16.25 0.20 -20.85
N PRO A 3 -15.66 1.11 -21.65
CA PRO A 3 -14.34 0.90 -22.21
C PRO A 3 -13.33 0.73 -21.07
N ALA A 4 -12.37 -0.16 -21.27
CA ALA A 4 -11.23 -0.28 -20.36
C ALA A 4 -10.55 1.10 -20.24
N PRO A 5 -10.06 1.49 -19.07
CA PRO A 5 -9.39 2.76 -18.91
C PRO A 5 -8.15 2.80 -19.81
N ASP A 6 -8.16 3.68 -20.79
CA ASP A 6 -7.13 3.77 -21.84
C ASP A 6 -5.77 4.31 -21.36
N HIS A 7 -5.60 4.65 -20.08
CA HIS A 7 -4.30 5.14 -19.59
C HIS A 7 -4.03 4.70 -18.14
N PRO A 8 -2.82 4.18 -17.86
CA PRO A 8 -2.31 4.13 -16.49
C PRO A 8 -2.33 5.57 -15.93
N ILE A 9 -2.70 5.71 -14.65
CA ILE A 9 -2.68 7.01 -13.97
C ILE A 9 -1.28 7.59 -14.14
N ALA A 10 -1.20 8.76 -14.78
CA ALA A 10 0.08 9.43 -15.04
C ALA A 10 0.83 9.62 -13.71
N GLY A 11 2.08 9.15 -13.66
CA GLY A 11 2.96 9.30 -12.49
C GLY A 11 3.03 8.10 -11.55
N LEU A 12 2.31 6.98 -11.81
CA LEU A 12 2.62 5.74 -11.12
C LEU A 12 3.81 5.05 -11.82
N PRO A 13 4.84 4.60 -11.09
CA PRO A 13 5.93 3.84 -11.69
C PRO A 13 5.38 2.56 -12.30
N THR A 14 5.55 2.42 -13.60
CA THR A 14 5.32 1.16 -14.30
C THR A 14 6.57 0.27 -14.12
N ARG A 15 6.46 -1.03 -14.36
CA ARG A 15 7.51 -2.06 -14.24
C ARG A 15 8.90 -1.68 -14.78
N ARG A 16 9.04 -0.60 -15.57
CA ARG A 16 10.25 -0.29 -16.36
C ARG A 16 10.89 1.05 -16.06
N SER A 17 10.34 1.88 -15.18
CA SER A 17 10.88 3.24 -14.99
C SER A 17 10.71 3.70 -13.55
N GLY A 18 11.78 3.68 -12.77
CA GLY A 18 11.86 4.38 -11.49
C GLY A 18 12.25 3.51 -10.29
N ALA A 19 12.44 4.16 -9.15
CA ALA A 19 12.68 3.52 -7.88
C ALA A 19 11.42 2.73 -7.43
N PRO A 20 11.58 1.63 -6.65
CA PRO A 20 10.44 0.86 -6.15
C PRO A 20 9.55 1.70 -5.23
N ILE A 21 8.23 1.45 -5.29
CA ILE A 21 7.28 2.06 -4.37
C ILE A 21 7.45 1.43 -2.98
N LEU A 22 7.74 2.25 -1.98
CA LEU A 22 7.78 1.85 -0.59
C LEU A 22 6.50 2.29 0.11
N CYS A 23 5.68 1.33 0.54
CA CYS A 23 4.40 1.58 1.20
C CYS A 23 4.46 1.13 2.67
N TYR A 24 4.37 2.10 3.59
CA TYR A 24 4.16 1.79 5.00
C TYR A 24 2.67 1.56 5.28
N VAL A 25 2.31 0.36 5.73
CA VAL A 25 0.95 0.07 6.24
C VAL A 25 0.95 0.35 7.74
N ALA A 26 0.35 1.47 8.11
CA ALA A 26 0.31 1.95 9.48
C ALA A 26 -0.88 1.33 10.23
N ASP A 27 -0.58 0.66 11.36
CA ASP A 27 -1.56 0.01 12.23
C ASP A 27 -1.17 0.29 13.69
N ARG A 28 -1.98 1.15 14.39
CA ARG A 28 -1.66 1.58 15.76
C ARG A 28 -1.57 0.44 16.77
N LYS A 29 -2.34 -0.64 16.57
CA LYS A 29 -2.35 -1.79 17.49
C LYS A 29 -1.03 -2.54 17.58
N THR A 30 -0.17 -2.36 16.59
CA THR A 30 1.16 -2.96 16.59
C THR A 30 2.24 -2.02 17.17
N LEU A 31 1.90 -0.76 17.50
CA LEU A 31 2.84 0.21 18.09
C LEU A 31 2.91 0.14 19.60
N THR A 32 1.76 -0.02 20.26
CA THR A 32 1.65 -0.03 21.71
C THR A 32 0.35 -0.71 22.14
N THR A 33 0.35 -1.29 23.33
CA THR A 33 -0.85 -1.84 23.96
C THR A 33 -1.61 -0.79 24.78
N ARG A 34 -1.07 0.41 24.96
CA ARG A 34 -1.69 1.51 25.71
C ARG A 34 -2.56 2.35 24.79
N GLU A 35 -3.87 2.34 25.01
CA GLU A 35 -4.84 3.03 24.16
C GLU A 35 -4.68 4.56 24.18
N ASP A 36 -4.30 5.14 25.33
CA ASP A 36 -4.10 6.57 25.52
C ASP A 36 -2.90 7.17 24.74
N GLU A 37 -1.97 6.32 24.33
CA GLU A 37 -0.75 6.73 23.63
C GLU A 37 -0.80 6.46 22.11
N THR A 38 -1.80 5.76 21.62
CA THR A 38 -1.78 5.19 20.26
C THR A 38 -1.83 6.22 19.14
N ASP A 39 -2.66 7.24 19.27
CA ASP A 39 -2.91 8.17 18.16
C ASP A 39 -1.71 9.07 17.89
N TRP A 40 -1.13 9.70 18.91
CA TRP A 40 0.03 10.57 18.73
C TRP A 40 1.31 9.80 18.34
N ARG A 41 1.48 8.58 18.85
CA ARG A 41 2.59 7.69 18.44
C ARG A 41 2.47 7.30 16.98
N LEU A 42 1.26 6.99 16.52
CA LEU A 42 1.02 6.65 15.12
C LEU A 42 1.34 7.84 14.19
N VAL A 43 0.85 9.04 14.53
CA VAL A 43 1.15 10.26 13.76
C VAL A 43 2.66 10.53 13.73
N GLY A 44 3.33 10.43 14.87
CA GLY A 44 4.78 10.60 14.96
C GLY A 44 5.55 9.58 14.10
N LYS A 45 5.13 8.30 14.15
CA LYS A 45 5.73 7.23 13.33
C LYS A 45 5.51 7.46 11.84
N ILE A 46 4.31 7.82 11.43
CA ILE A 46 4.00 8.15 10.04
C ILE A 46 4.86 9.32 9.55
N ARG A 47 4.93 10.41 10.30
CA ARG A 47 5.78 11.56 9.95
C ARG A 47 7.25 11.19 9.82
N GLY A 48 7.78 10.41 10.76
CA GLY A 48 9.15 9.92 10.70
C GLY A 48 9.40 9.04 9.46
N THR A 49 8.47 8.16 9.14
CA THR A 49 8.58 7.26 7.99
C THR A 49 8.53 8.02 6.66
N ILE A 50 7.65 9.03 6.54
CA ILE A 50 7.61 9.93 5.39
C ILE A 50 8.91 10.74 5.28
N GLY A 51 9.40 11.29 6.39
CA GLY A 51 10.67 12.01 6.44
C GLY A 51 11.91 11.15 6.12
N ALA A 52 11.78 9.83 6.22
CA ALA A 52 12.80 8.88 5.77
C ALA A 52 12.74 8.57 4.26
N GLY A 53 11.68 8.98 3.56
CA GLY A 53 11.55 8.83 2.11
C GLY A 53 10.64 7.68 1.65
N VAL A 54 9.68 7.24 2.47
CA VAL A 54 8.62 6.32 2.04
C VAL A 54 7.64 7.05 1.12
N ASP A 55 7.22 6.40 0.04
CA ASP A 55 6.37 7.02 -0.99
C ASP A 55 4.90 7.05 -0.63
N TRP A 56 4.42 5.97 0.01
CA TRP A 56 3.02 5.80 0.36
C TRP A 56 2.86 5.40 1.82
N VAL A 57 1.77 5.89 2.42
CA VAL A 57 1.33 5.45 3.74
C VAL A 57 -0.13 5.00 3.65
N GLN A 58 -0.41 3.76 4.00
CA GLN A 58 -1.76 3.23 4.13
C GLN A 58 -2.17 3.28 5.61
N VAL A 59 -3.12 4.14 5.95
CA VAL A 59 -3.70 4.21 7.31
C VAL A 59 -4.74 3.10 7.45
N ARG A 60 -4.42 2.09 8.26
CA ARG A 60 -5.21 0.87 8.44
C ARG A 60 -5.72 0.74 9.87
N GLU A 61 -6.78 1.46 10.17
CA GLU A 61 -7.43 1.51 11.49
C GLU A 61 -8.84 0.89 11.41
N LYS A 62 -8.92 -0.42 11.62
CA LYS A 62 -10.16 -1.21 11.40
C LYS A 62 -11.23 -1.04 12.48
N ASP A 63 -10.84 -0.60 13.68
CA ASP A 63 -11.69 -0.54 14.87
C ASP A 63 -12.00 0.89 15.33
N LEU A 64 -11.39 1.89 14.70
CA LEU A 64 -11.72 3.28 15.01
C LEU A 64 -13.04 3.71 14.34
N PRO A 65 -13.86 4.52 15.05
CA PRO A 65 -15.02 5.12 14.43
C PRO A 65 -14.60 6.10 13.32
N PRO A 66 -15.46 6.32 12.31
CA PRO A 66 -15.16 7.16 11.15
C PRO A 66 -14.63 8.55 11.47
N GLN A 67 -15.20 9.20 12.48
CA GLN A 67 -14.80 10.54 12.89
C GLN A 67 -13.35 10.58 13.41
N LYS A 68 -12.92 9.55 14.16
CA LYS A 68 -11.54 9.46 14.64
C LYS A 68 -10.56 9.20 13.49
N ILE A 69 -10.91 8.31 12.56
CA ILE A 69 -10.09 8.08 11.37
C ILE A 69 -9.99 9.37 10.54
N LEU A 70 -11.10 10.08 10.35
CA LEU A 70 -11.13 11.35 9.62
C LEU A 70 -10.22 12.41 10.25
N ALA A 71 -10.27 12.57 11.57
CA ALA A 71 -9.42 13.49 12.29
C ALA A 71 -7.93 13.14 12.14
N LEU A 72 -7.58 11.86 12.34
CA LEU A 72 -6.23 11.32 12.17
C LEU A 72 -5.70 11.54 10.75
N VAL A 73 -6.46 11.17 9.73
CA VAL A 73 -6.06 11.31 8.33
C VAL A 73 -5.88 12.77 7.95
N ARG A 74 -6.77 13.67 8.38
CA ARG A 74 -6.63 15.12 8.15
C ARG A 74 -5.39 15.70 8.79
N GLU A 75 -5.04 15.26 9.99
CA GLU A 75 -3.80 15.69 10.65
C GLU A 75 -2.56 15.30 9.85
N ILE A 76 -2.54 14.07 9.33
CA ILE A 76 -1.41 13.57 8.53
C ILE A 76 -1.36 14.26 7.17
N VAL A 77 -2.50 14.42 6.46
CA VAL A 77 -2.56 15.13 5.18
C VAL A 77 -2.03 16.55 5.27
N ARG A 78 -2.35 17.29 6.35
CA ARG A 78 -1.83 18.64 6.55
C ARG A 78 -0.33 18.69 6.85
N ALA A 79 0.22 17.60 7.33
CA ALA A 79 1.62 17.52 7.77
C ALA A 79 2.57 17.02 6.68
N THR A 80 2.07 16.60 5.51
CA THR A 80 2.90 16.05 4.43
C THR A 80 2.28 16.33 3.06
N ASP A 81 3.15 16.67 2.13
CA ASP A 81 2.90 16.81 0.69
C ASP A 81 3.78 15.86 -0.16
N THR A 82 4.69 15.14 0.49
CA THR A 82 5.72 14.33 -0.19
C THR A 82 5.35 12.86 -0.35
N ALA A 83 4.39 12.35 0.45
CA ALA A 83 3.94 10.96 0.36
C ALA A 83 2.45 10.87 0.05
N LYS A 84 2.05 9.82 -0.69
CA LYS A 84 0.62 9.54 -0.94
C LYS A 84 -0.01 8.87 0.27
N LEU A 85 -0.99 9.53 0.88
CA LEU A 85 -1.76 8.96 1.97
C LEU A 85 -2.98 8.20 1.43
N ILE A 86 -3.10 6.93 1.80
CA ILE A 86 -4.15 6.01 1.37
C ILE A 86 -4.92 5.54 2.61
N VAL A 87 -6.24 5.56 2.54
CA VAL A 87 -7.09 5.10 3.64
C VAL A 87 -7.58 3.69 3.36
N ASN A 88 -7.47 2.80 4.35
CA ASN A 88 -7.97 1.43 4.22
C ASN A 88 -9.50 1.38 4.39
N ASP A 89 -10.21 0.71 3.47
CA ASP A 89 -11.64 0.43 3.42
C ASP A 89 -12.59 1.65 3.37
N ARG A 90 -12.24 2.75 3.96
CA ARG A 90 -13.12 3.90 4.19
C ARG A 90 -12.99 4.95 3.07
N LEU A 91 -13.68 4.69 1.93
CA LEU A 91 -13.76 5.62 0.81
C LEU A 91 -14.31 7.00 1.22
N ASP A 92 -15.35 7.02 2.04
CA ASP A 92 -15.96 8.22 2.59
C ASP A 92 -14.95 9.09 3.37
N VAL A 93 -14.14 8.46 4.22
CA VAL A 93 -13.08 9.13 4.97
C VAL A 93 -11.96 9.60 4.03
N ALA A 94 -11.54 8.75 3.08
CA ALA A 94 -10.47 9.09 2.14
C ALA A 94 -10.80 10.37 1.35
N VAL A 95 -12.01 10.45 0.80
CA VAL A 95 -12.48 11.62 0.04
C VAL A 95 -12.67 12.83 0.96
N ALA A 96 -13.33 12.68 2.10
CA ALA A 96 -13.59 13.78 3.03
C ALA A 96 -12.32 14.37 3.66
N ALA A 97 -11.26 13.58 3.79
CA ALA A 97 -9.97 14.01 4.32
C ALA A 97 -9.04 14.61 3.25
N GLY A 98 -9.34 14.46 1.95
CA GLY A 98 -8.43 14.82 0.88
C GLY A 98 -7.24 13.88 0.76
N ALA A 99 -7.39 12.60 1.14
CA ALA A 99 -6.36 11.59 0.96
C ALA A 99 -6.11 11.29 -0.53
N ALA A 100 -4.95 10.75 -0.86
CA ALA A 100 -4.56 10.43 -2.23
C ALA A 100 -5.30 9.20 -2.79
N GLY A 101 -5.93 8.37 -1.93
CA GLY A 101 -6.63 7.19 -2.39
C GLY A 101 -7.26 6.35 -1.29
N VAL A 102 -7.87 5.25 -1.74
CA VAL A 102 -8.46 4.21 -0.88
C VAL A 102 -7.86 2.85 -1.25
N HIS A 103 -7.68 1.98 -0.25
CA HIS A 103 -7.30 0.59 -0.43
C HIS A 103 -8.40 -0.33 0.07
N LEU A 104 -8.88 -1.22 -0.80
CA LEU A 104 -10.01 -2.11 -0.53
C LEU A 104 -9.52 -3.51 -0.14
N GLY A 105 -10.05 -4.02 0.95
CA GLY A 105 -9.88 -5.41 1.39
C GLY A 105 -11.00 -6.31 0.89
N ARG A 106 -10.98 -7.58 1.31
CA ARG A 106 -11.98 -8.58 0.91
C ARG A 106 -13.42 -8.23 1.32
N GLU A 107 -13.57 -7.55 2.48
CA GLU A 107 -14.88 -7.20 3.05
C GLU A 107 -15.31 -5.76 2.70
N SER A 108 -14.51 -5.07 1.88
CA SER A 108 -14.83 -3.73 1.42
C SER A 108 -15.97 -3.73 0.40
N ALA A 109 -16.47 -2.53 0.07
CA ALA A 109 -17.39 -2.35 -1.05
C ALA A 109 -16.77 -2.90 -2.36
N PRO A 110 -17.60 -3.47 -3.26
CA PRO A 110 -17.11 -4.02 -4.52
C PRO A 110 -16.31 -3.00 -5.32
N ILE A 111 -15.10 -3.38 -5.74
CA ILE A 111 -14.17 -2.46 -6.41
C ILE A 111 -14.78 -1.78 -7.65
N ARG A 112 -15.61 -2.48 -8.43
CA ARG A 112 -16.29 -1.92 -9.61
C ARG A 112 -17.20 -0.75 -9.25
N GLU A 113 -17.90 -0.83 -8.12
CA GLU A 113 -18.78 0.23 -7.65
C GLU A 113 -17.97 1.44 -7.16
N VAL A 114 -16.88 1.20 -6.44
CA VAL A 114 -15.98 2.24 -5.98
C VAL A 114 -15.33 2.97 -7.18
N VAL A 115 -14.83 2.22 -8.16
CA VAL A 115 -14.25 2.80 -9.39
C VAL A 115 -15.30 3.61 -10.15
N ARG A 116 -16.50 3.07 -10.36
CA ARG A 116 -17.59 3.78 -11.05
C ARG A 116 -17.93 5.09 -10.34
N TRP A 117 -18.06 5.05 -9.02
CA TRP A 117 -18.39 6.22 -8.22
C TRP A 117 -17.29 7.29 -8.30
N CYS A 118 -16.04 6.90 -8.11
CA CYS A 118 -14.89 7.82 -8.17
C CYS A 118 -14.73 8.44 -9.56
N ARG A 119 -14.78 7.63 -10.63
CA ARG A 119 -14.64 8.08 -12.03
C ARG A 119 -15.85 8.89 -12.51
N GLY A 120 -16.99 8.80 -11.84
CA GLY A 120 -18.18 9.64 -12.06
C GLY A 120 -18.04 11.10 -11.60
N GLY A 121 -16.85 11.54 -11.22
CA GLY A 121 -16.56 12.92 -10.80
C GLY A 121 -16.65 13.16 -9.29
N ASN A 122 -16.79 12.11 -8.48
CA ASN A 122 -16.91 12.23 -7.03
C ASN A 122 -15.54 12.14 -6.29
N ALA A 123 -14.45 11.96 -7.03
CA ALA A 123 -13.09 11.97 -6.51
C ALA A 123 -12.14 12.63 -7.54
N PRO A 124 -10.95 13.12 -7.13
CA PRO A 124 -9.94 13.64 -8.05
C PRO A 124 -9.55 12.61 -9.14
N LYS A 125 -9.15 13.08 -10.33
CA LYS A 125 -8.73 12.19 -11.43
C LYS A 125 -7.61 11.25 -11.04
N GLU A 126 -6.66 11.74 -10.24
CA GLU A 126 -5.47 11.03 -9.76
C GLU A 126 -5.75 10.17 -8.52
N PHE A 127 -7.02 10.10 -8.06
CA PHE A 127 -7.39 9.34 -6.87
C PHE A 127 -7.09 7.85 -7.06
N LEU A 128 -6.25 7.30 -6.19
CA LEU A 128 -5.80 5.93 -6.24
C LEU A 128 -6.85 4.98 -5.66
N ILE A 129 -7.18 3.94 -6.39
CA ILE A 129 -8.05 2.87 -5.92
C ILE A 129 -7.27 1.58 -5.99
N GLY A 130 -6.87 1.05 -4.83
CA GLY A 130 -6.14 -0.20 -4.70
C GLY A 130 -6.97 -1.31 -4.11
N ALA A 131 -6.56 -2.55 -4.31
CA ALA A 131 -7.17 -3.71 -3.66
C ALA A 131 -6.15 -4.76 -3.24
N SER A 132 -6.48 -5.51 -2.18
CA SER A 132 -5.74 -6.70 -1.76
C SER A 132 -6.13 -7.90 -2.62
N CYS A 133 -5.14 -8.66 -3.10
CA CYS A 133 -5.32 -9.88 -3.87
C CYS A 133 -4.46 -11.02 -3.31
N HIS A 134 -4.96 -12.24 -3.41
CA HIS A 134 -4.30 -13.46 -2.92
C HIS A 134 -4.13 -14.52 -4.01
N THR A 135 -4.77 -14.34 -5.16
CA THR A 135 -4.72 -15.24 -6.31
C THR A 135 -4.56 -14.47 -7.61
N LEU A 136 -4.07 -15.14 -8.65
CA LEU A 136 -3.98 -14.57 -10.01
C LEU A 136 -5.37 -14.16 -10.55
N SER A 137 -6.41 -14.94 -10.25
CA SER A 137 -7.78 -14.61 -10.67
C SER A 137 -8.24 -13.28 -10.08
N GLU A 138 -8.09 -13.12 -8.75
CA GLU A 138 -8.41 -11.86 -8.05
C GLU A 138 -7.64 -10.68 -8.64
N ALA A 139 -6.36 -10.86 -8.95
CA ALA A 139 -5.52 -9.80 -9.52
C ALA A 139 -6.05 -9.33 -10.90
N ARG A 140 -6.45 -10.28 -11.77
CA ARG A 140 -7.08 -9.97 -13.07
C ARG A 140 -8.42 -9.27 -12.92
N GLU A 141 -9.26 -9.73 -12.01
CA GLU A 141 -10.59 -9.14 -11.75
C GLU A 141 -10.48 -7.69 -11.27
N VAL A 142 -9.52 -7.44 -10.37
CA VAL A 142 -9.21 -6.11 -9.83
C VAL A 142 -8.69 -5.17 -10.92
N GLU A 143 -7.81 -5.64 -11.81
CA GLU A 143 -7.34 -4.87 -12.96
C GLU A 143 -8.49 -4.55 -13.92
N ILE A 144 -9.31 -5.54 -14.30
CA ILE A 144 -10.47 -5.36 -15.18
C ILE A 144 -11.50 -4.40 -14.58
N ALA A 145 -11.63 -4.40 -13.24
CA ALA A 145 -12.50 -3.48 -12.53
C ALA A 145 -12.01 -2.02 -12.57
N GLY A 146 -10.76 -1.76 -12.96
CA GLY A 146 -10.19 -0.43 -13.10
C GLY A 146 -9.41 0.07 -11.88
N ALA A 147 -8.87 -0.84 -11.08
CA ALA A 147 -7.95 -0.49 -9.99
C ALA A 147 -6.72 0.26 -10.49
N SER A 148 -6.17 1.13 -9.65
CA SER A 148 -4.93 1.86 -9.92
C SER A 148 -3.69 1.03 -9.62
N TYR A 149 -3.77 0.13 -8.66
CA TYR A 149 -2.71 -0.78 -8.21
C TYR A 149 -3.32 -1.94 -7.43
N LEU A 150 -2.53 -2.96 -7.15
CA LEU A 150 -2.92 -4.01 -6.20
C LEU A 150 -1.80 -4.32 -5.20
N ILE A 151 -2.20 -4.83 -4.03
CA ILE A 151 -1.28 -5.39 -3.04
C ILE A 151 -1.49 -6.91 -3.04
N PHE A 152 -0.41 -7.65 -3.30
CA PHE A 152 -0.44 -9.10 -3.44
C PHE A 152 0.32 -9.80 -2.31
N GLY A 153 -0.28 -10.82 -1.69
CA GLY A 153 0.34 -11.61 -0.63
C GLY A 153 -0.64 -12.35 0.28
N PRO A 154 -0.15 -12.96 1.38
CA PRO A 154 1.20 -12.81 1.93
C PRO A 154 2.26 -13.59 1.13
N ILE A 155 3.41 -12.95 0.83
CA ILE A 155 4.46 -13.58 0.03
C ILE A 155 5.27 -14.57 0.88
N PHE A 156 5.63 -14.19 2.11
CA PHE A 156 6.37 -15.00 3.07
C PHE A 156 5.56 -15.20 4.34
N ASP A 157 5.95 -16.18 5.16
CA ASP A 157 5.30 -16.44 6.45
C ASP A 157 5.31 -15.17 7.33
N THR A 158 4.16 -14.89 7.91
CA THR A 158 4.00 -13.77 8.84
C THR A 158 2.98 -14.11 9.92
N PRO A 159 3.29 -13.82 11.21
CA PRO A 159 2.41 -14.17 12.31
C PRO A 159 0.98 -13.66 12.17
N SER A 160 0.80 -12.48 11.56
CA SER A 160 -0.52 -11.85 11.37
C SER A 160 -1.41 -12.57 10.34
N LYS A 161 -0.86 -13.51 9.55
CA LYS A 161 -1.59 -14.19 8.47
C LYS A 161 -1.62 -15.72 8.59
N ARG A 162 -0.94 -16.31 9.58
CA ARG A 162 -0.91 -17.79 9.78
C ARG A 162 -2.29 -18.43 9.88
N ALA A 163 -3.27 -17.70 10.43
CA ALA A 163 -4.65 -18.20 10.52
C ALA A 163 -5.39 -18.24 9.17
N PHE A 164 -4.84 -17.66 8.10
CA PHE A 164 -5.49 -17.53 6.79
C PHE A 164 -4.89 -18.41 5.70
N GLY A 165 -3.92 -19.28 6.03
CA GLY A 165 -3.31 -20.22 5.10
C GLY A 165 -1.82 -19.98 4.87
N GLU A 166 -1.24 -20.81 4.00
CA GLU A 166 0.16 -20.77 3.60
C GLU A 166 0.49 -19.50 2.78
N PRO A 167 1.74 -19.02 2.84
CA PRO A 167 2.21 -17.94 1.97
C PRO A 167 2.06 -18.30 0.49
N VAL A 168 1.69 -17.34 -0.35
CA VAL A 168 1.55 -17.56 -1.81
C VAL A 168 2.90 -17.74 -2.51
N GLY A 169 3.97 -17.20 -1.97
CA GLY A 169 5.33 -17.37 -2.46
C GLY A 169 5.73 -16.47 -3.63
N ILE A 170 7.03 -16.50 -3.93
CA ILE A 170 7.66 -15.67 -4.98
C ILE A 170 7.23 -16.10 -6.39
N ALA A 171 7.02 -17.39 -6.64
CA ALA A 171 6.62 -17.88 -7.96
C ALA A 171 5.24 -17.33 -8.38
N GLU A 172 4.28 -17.33 -7.46
CA GLU A 172 2.94 -16.79 -7.72
C GLU A 172 2.99 -15.25 -7.88
N LEU A 173 3.81 -14.55 -7.08
CA LEU A 173 4.07 -13.13 -7.26
C LEU A 173 4.59 -12.84 -8.68
N ALA A 174 5.58 -13.61 -9.16
CA ALA A 174 6.16 -13.43 -10.49
C ALA A 174 5.10 -13.64 -11.59
N GLN A 175 4.24 -14.65 -11.43
CA GLN A 175 3.15 -14.92 -12.36
C GLN A 175 2.13 -13.79 -12.41
N VAL A 176 1.70 -13.28 -11.26
CA VAL A 176 0.79 -12.12 -11.16
C VAL A 176 1.44 -10.90 -11.80
N CYS A 177 2.67 -10.61 -11.40
CA CYS A 177 3.42 -9.53 -11.99
C CYS A 177 3.62 -9.68 -13.50
N ALA A 178 3.74 -10.85 -14.07
CA ALA A 178 3.83 -11.07 -15.52
C ALA A 178 2.49 -10.86 -16.25
N THR A 179 1.38 -11.02 -15.54
CA THR A 179 0.03 -11.08 -16.13
C THR A 179 -0.67 -9.73 -16.13
N VAL A 180 -0.65 -8.99 -15.01
CA VAL A 180 -1.35 -7.71 -14.89
C VAL A 180 -0.45 -6.55 -15.31
N LYS A 181 -1.05 -5.46 -15.77
CA LYS A 181 -0.35 -4.24 -16.23
C LYS A 181 -0.26 -3.17 -15.14
N ILE A 182 -1.20 -3.19 -14.18
CA ILE A 182 -1.20 -2.25 -13.06
C ILE A 182 -0.08 -2.58 -12.07
N PRO A 183 0.47 -1.60 -11.32
CA PRO A 183 1.50 -1.84 -10.32
C PRO A 183 1.08 -2.88 -9.27
N VAL A 184 1.96 -3.84 -9.00
CA VAL A 184 1.82 -4.86 -7.96
C VAL A 184 2.78 -4.54 -6.82
N LEU A 185 2.26 -4.32 -5.62
CA LEU A 185 3.05 -4.21 -4.40
C LEU A 185 3.00 -5.53 -3.63
N ALA A 186 4.16 -6.10 -3.34
CA ALA A 186 4.24 -7.32 -2.54
C ALA A 186 4.03 -7.02 -1.04
N ILE A 187 3.32 -7.89 -0.32
CA ILE A 187 3.11 -7.78 1.13
C ILE A 187 3.23 -9.13 1.84
N GLY A 188 3.59 -9.10 3.12
CA GLY A 188 3.60 -10.26 4.02
C GLY A 188 4.98 -10.87 4.22
N GLY A 189 5.49 -10.80 5.44
CA GLY A 189 6.79 -11.33 5.85
C GLY A 189 8.00 -10.67 5.19
N ILE A 190 7.82 -9.49 4.59
CA ILE A 190 8.88 -8.79 3.87
C ILE A 190 9.78 -8.02 4.84
N GLY A 191 11.08 -8.20 4.68
CA GLY A 191 12.14 -7.50 5.38
C GLY A 191 13.34 -7.24 4.45
N LEU A 192 14.41 -6.62 4.97
CA LEU A 192 15.61 -6.30 4.18
C LEU A 192 16.25 -7.53 3.51
N ARG A 193 16.12 -8.73 4.12
CA ARG A 193 16.76 -9.94 3.61
C ARG A 193 16.08 -10.56 2.38
N ASN A 194 14.79 -10.25 2.15
CA ASN A 194 13.99 -10.89 1.11
C ASN A 194 13.25 -9.90 0.19
N ALA A 195 13.29 -8.60 0.45
CA ALA A 195 12.65 -7.59 -0.39
C ALA A 195 13.16 -7.63 -1.85
N ARG A 196 14.46 -7.89 -2.03
CA ARG A 196 15.08 -8.02 -3.36
C ARG A 196 14.43 -9.11 -4.22
N GLU A 197 14.05 -10.24 -3.63
CA GLU A 197 13.36 -11.32 -4.34
C GLU A 197 12.01 -10.84 -4.89
N CYS A 198 11.26 -10.02 -4.15
CA CYS A 198 10.01 -9.44 -4.62
C CYS A 198 10.23 -8.52 -5.84
N PHE A 199 11.27 -7.67 -5.81
CA PHE A 199 11.60 -6.80 -6.94
C PHE A 199 12.05 -7.61 -8.16
N GLN A 200 12.84 -8.66 -7.98
CA GLN A 200 13.26 -9.56 -9.06
C GLN A 200 12.07 -10.33 -9.66
N ALA A 201 11.06 -10.66 -8.87
CA ALA A 201 9.80 -11.25 -9.34
C ALA A 201 8.93 -10.27 -10.13
N GLY A 202 9.31 -8.98 -10.20
CA GLY A 202 8.64 -7.95 -10.99
C GLY A 202 7.65 -7.09 -10.18
N ALA A 203 7.67 -7.14 -8.85
CA ALA A 203 6.90 -6.22 -8.03
C ALA A 203 7.34 -4.78 -8.27
N ALA A 204 6.37 -3.87 -8.43
CA ALA A 204 6.62 -2.44 -8.57
C ALA A 204 7.01 -1.78 -7.24
N GLY A 205 6.83 -2.50 -6.14
CA GLY A 205 7.15 -2.03 -4.80
C GLY A 205 6.80 -3.06 -3.73
N ILE A 206 6.94 -2.66 -2.49
CA ILE A 206 6.57 -3.45 -1.32
C ILE A 206 5.65 -2.66 -0.39
N ALA A 207 4.77 -3.38 0.30
CA ALA A 207 3.98 -2.86 1.41
C ALA A 207 4.38 -3.63 2.69
N ALA A 208 4.66 -2.92 3.76
CA ALA A 208 5.08 -3.55 5.00
C ALA A 208 4.56 -2.80 6.24
N ILE A 209 4.27 -3.55 7.31
CA ILE A 209 3.96 -3.01 8.63
C ILE A 209 5.25 -2.94 9.44
N ARG A 210 5.72 -4.07 9.93
CA ARG A 210 6.81 -4.17 10.90
C ARG A 210 8.13 -3.61 10.41
N LEU A 211 8.48 -3.80 9.14
CA LEU A 211 9.72 -3.31 8.57
C LEU A 211 9.93 -1.80 8.83
N PHE A 212 8.86 -1.01 8.76
CA PHE A 212 8.92 0.42 9.04
C PHE A 212 8.53 0.74 10.48
N GLN A 213 7.58 0.00 11.04
CA GLN A 213 7.00 0.30 12.34
C GLN A 213 7.92 -0.05 13.51
N ASP A 214 8.68 -1.13 13.41
CA ASP A 214 9.59 -1.60 14.46
C ASP A 214 10.92 -0.82 14.49
N ALA A 215 11.22 -0.01 13.47
CA ALA A 215 12.41 0.84 13.48
C ALA A 215 12.40 1.82 14.66
N GLU A 216 13.47 1.86 15.42
CA GLU A 216 13.54 2.59 16.68
C GLU A 216 13.62 4.11 16.52
N ASN A 217 14.25 4.55 15.41
CA ASN A 217 14.51 5.97 15.18
C ASN A 217 14.57 6.33 13.68
N LEU A 218 14.66 7.63 13.40
CA LEU A 218 14.70 8.16 12.04
C LEU A 218 15.92 7.69 11.23
N ASN A 219 17.08 7.51 11.86
CA ASN A 219 18.29 7.08 11.16
C ASN A 219 18.14 5.63 10.68
N GLU A 220 17.57 4.77 11.50
CA GLU A 220 17.25 3.40 11.11
C GLU A 220 16.23 3.37 9.97
N LEU A 221 15.15 4.16 10.05
CA LEU A 221 14.19 4.31 8.95
C LEU A 221 14.87 4.73 7.63
N LYS A 222 15.76 5.72 7.69
CA LYS A 222 16.53 6.16 6.50
C LYS A 222 17.42 5.03 5.96
N SER A 223 18.07 4.27 6.82
CA SER A 223 18.91 3.14 6.41
C SER A 223 18.06 2.04 5.75
N ILE A 224 16.88 1.73 6.29
CA ILE A 224 15.93 0.77 5.71
C ILE A 224 15.51 1.24 4.30
N VAL A 225 15.09 2.50 4.17
CA VAL A 225 14.66 3.07 2.90
C VAL A 225 15.79 3.05 1.86
N ALA A 226 17.00 3.44 2.24
CA ALA A 226 18.17 3.42 1.35
C ALA A 226 18.48 2.00 0.84
N SER A 227 18.50 1.00 1.74
CA SER A 227 18.74 -0.40 1.37
C SER A 227 17.69 -0.92 0.40
N LEU A 228 16.41 -0.61 0.64
CA LEU A 228 15.32 -1.03 -0.26
C LEU A 228 15.40 -0.37 -1.63
N ARG A 229 15.85 0.90 -1.71
CA ARG A 229 16.07 1.59 -2.98
C ARG A 229 17.19 0.95 -3.78
N ASP A 230 18.30 0.60 -3.13
CA ASP A 230 19.46 -0.05 -3.77
C ASP A 230 19.08 -1.44 -4.29
N ASP A 231 18.34 -2.23 -3.52
CA ASP A 231 17.85 -3.54 -3.93
C ASP A 231 16.88 -3.46 -5.12
N GLY A 232 15.95 -2.52 -5.10
CA GLY A 232 15.02 -2.28 -6.19
C GLY A 232 15.73 -1.86 -7.47
N TRP A 233 16.71 -0.95 -7.37
CA TRP A 233 17.49 -0.48 -8.52
C TRP A 233 18.31 -1.60 -9.18
N SER A 234 18.88 -2.52 -8.39
CA SER A 234 19.65 -3.66 -8.91
C SER A 234 18.78 -4.71 -9.59
N GLY A 235 17.49 -4.81 -9.24
CA GLY A 235 16.53 -5.75 -9.83
C GLY A 235 16.10 -5.38 -11.26
N PHE A 236 16.19 -4.10 -11.65
CA PHE A 236 15.75 -3.59 -12.96
C PHE A 236 16.85 -3.57 -14.04
N ARG A 237 18.11 -3.94 -13.73
CA ARG A 237 19.25 -3.89 -14.65
C ARG A 237 19.53 -5.17 -15.45
N ARG A 238 18.59 -6.12 -15.51
CA ARG A 238 18.76 -7.37 -16.31
C ARG A 238 17.73 -7.45 -17.41
#